data_fa2c5424bf805b89cd0e91506c1cf2ba
#
_entry.id   fa2c5424bf805b89cd0e91506c1cf2ba
#
_cell.length_a   1.000
_cell.length_b   1.000
_cell.length_c   1.000
_cell.angle_alpha   90.00
_cell.angle_beta   90.00
_cell.angle_gamma   90.00
#
_symmetry.space_group_name_H-M   'P 1'
#
loop_
_entity.id
_entity.type
_entity.pdbx_description
1 polymer ?
#
loop_
_entity_poly.entity_id
_entity_poly.type
_entity_poly.pdbx_seq_one_letter_code
_entity_poly.pdbx_strand_id
1 'polypeptide(L)'
;MALRWMIYGAYGYSGELIARQAKQRGYSPVLAGRNADKLESLAEQLKLTFRDFSLQDVDQVKQELADVDLVVNCAGPFSQTAASLMHACIDSNTHYLDITGEIDVFEYAHQLAERAEQAGVVICPGVGFDVIPTDCVAARLNAQMPDATYLALGFDSGSRMSRGTAKTSVERLGQGGAARINGAIESVPLAWKSREIDFGHGAKMAMTIPWGDVSTAYYTTEIPNIEVFIPASPRLIKRLKRLNLVRFIFNWQWIQRKLKTKIDAKSAGPDAKERDNNPTYVWGEVSNAKGDTRQMRVKVKNGYSVTAEGAVELAIYTLEHSPKGGFYTPSRLYGAKLLDNYMID
;
A
#
# COMPACT_ATOMS: atom_id res chain seq x y z
N MET A 1 -11.15 -19.92 19.20
CA MET A 1 -10.30 -20.75 18.29
C MET A 1 -9.01 -19.98 18.03
N ALA A 2 -7.89 -20.67 17.77
CA ALA A 2 -6.66 -19.98 17.36
C ALA A 2 -6.87 -19.40 15.95
N LEU A 3 -6.47 -18.12 15.75
CA LEU A 3 -6.56 -17.46 14.44
C LEU A 3 -5.51 -18.08 13.49
N ARG A 4 -5.95 -18.63 12.37
CA ARG A 4 -5.10 -19.33 11.39
C ARG A 4 -4.81 -18.39 10.22
N TRP A 5 -3.73 -17.66 10.28
CA TRP A 5 -3.36 -16.74 9.22
C TRP A 5 -1.89 -16.83 8.84
N MET A 6 -1.57 -16.35 7.66
CA MET A 6 -0.26 -16.51 7.04
C MET A 6 0.29 -15.15 6.58
N ILE A 7 1.61 -14.97 6.67
CA ILE A 7 2.34 -13.85 6.08
C ILE A 7 3.17 -14.39 4.93
N TYR A 8 2.76 -14.14 3.69
CA TYR A 8 3.53 -14.54 2.50
C TYR A 8 4.56 -13.46 2.13
N GLY A 9 5.82 -13.86 1.92
CA GLY A 9 6.95 -12.92 1.78
C GLY A 9 7.52 -12.45 3.14
N ALA A 10 7.38 -13.26 4.17
CA ALA A 10 7.69 -12.95 5.56
C ALA A 10 9.15 -12.53 5.82
N TYR A 11 10.12 -13.03 5.05
CA TYR A 11 11.54 -12.64 5.17
C TYR A 11 11.91 -11.35 4.42
N GLY A 12 10.96 -10.70 3.76
CA GLY A 12 11.12 -9.35 3.19
C GLY A 12 11.13 -8.30 4.30
N TYR A 13 11.66 -7.10 4.02
CA TYR A 13 11.77 -6.04 5.03
C TYR A 13 10.44 -5.77 5.75
N SER A 14 9.36 -5.50 5.01
CA SER A 14 8.04 -5.23 5.62
C SER A 14 7.40 -6.50 6.20
N GLY A 15 7.57 -7.66 5.54
CA GLY A 15 7.05 -8.93 6.04
C GLY A 15 7.64 -9.31 7.40
N GLU A 16 8.95 -9.10 7.59
CA GLU A 16 9.62 -9.34 8.88
C GLU A 16 9.10 -8.37 9.96
N LEU A 17 8.90 -7.09 9.63
CA LEU A 17 8.33 -6.14 10.59
C LEU A 17 6.91 -6.54 11.01
N ILE A 18 6.08 -6.98 10.08
CA ILE A 18 4.71 -7.47 10.35
C ILE A 18 4.76 -8.75 11.22
N ALA A 19 5.65 -9.69 10.91
CA ALA A 19 5.82 -10.92 11.69
C ALA A 19 6.25 -10.63 13.14
N ARG A 20 7.21 -9.72 13.32
CA ARG A 20 7.67 -9.27 14.66
C ARG A 20 6.56 -8.55 15.42
N GLN A 21 5.81 -7.68 14.75
CA GLN A 21 4.66 -6.96 15.32
C GLN A 21 3.56 -7.93 15.75
N ALA A 22 3.23 -8.93 14.91
CA ALA A 22 2.28 -9.97 15.24
C ALA A 22 2.69 -10.73 16.50
N LYS A 23 3.96 -11.16 16.54
CA LYS A 23 4.52 -11.88 17.70
C LYS A 23 4.49 -11.05 18.98
N GLN A 24 4.86 -9.77 18.88
CA GLN A 24 4.82 -8.84 20.03
C GLN A 24 3.40 -8.67 20.59
N ARG A 25 2.38 -8.72 19.71
CA ARG A 25 0.95 -8.66 20.11
C ARG A 25 0.37 -10.02 20.55
N GLY A 26 1.20 -11.07 20.64
CA GLY A 26 0.79 -12.41 21.09
C GLY A 26 0.20 -13.32 20.00
N TYR A 27 0.25 -12.90 18.73
CA TYR A 27 -0.23 -13.71 17.61
C TYR A 27 0.86 -14.63 17.07
N SER A 28 0.45 -15.71 16.40
CA SER A 28 1.35 -16.72 15.84
C SER A 28 0.97 -17.04 14.39
N PRO A 29 1.25 -16.10 13.43
CA PRO A 29 1.03 -16.37 12.02
C PRO A 29 1.99 -17.45 11.50
N VAL A 30 1.59 -18.14 10.43
CA VAL A 30 2.49 -18.97 9.62
C VAL A 30 3.33 -18.05 8.73
N LEU A 31 4.65 -18.19 8.77
CA LEU A 31 5.55 -17.48 7.87
C LEU A 31 5.63 -18.20 6.53
N ALA A 32 5.50 -17.48 5.41
CA ALA A 32 5.56 -18.13 4.10
C ALA A 32 6.38 -17.35 3.07
N GLY A 33 6.84 -18.05 2.03
CA GLY A 33 7.63 -17.50 0.94
C GLY A 33 8.41 -18.57 0.19
N ARG A 34 9.34 -18.16 -0.70
CA ARG A 34 10.03 -19.08 -1.63
C ARG A 34 11.39 -19.59 -1.15
N ASN A 35 11.95 -19.05 -0.08
CA ASN A 35 13.29 -19.37 0.37
C ASN A 35 13.25 -19.98 1.76
N ALA A 36 13.39 -21.32 1.81
CA ALA A 36 13.31 -22.12 3.04
C ALA A 36 14.30 -21.62 4.10
N ASP A 37 15.60 -21.45 3.75
CA ASP A 37 16.65 -21.09 4.72
C ASP A 37 16.35 -19.76 5.43
N LYS A 38 15.84 -18.78 4.68
CA LYS A 38 15.48 -17.47 5.27
C LYS A 38 14.23 -17.54 6.14
N LEU A 39 13.27 -18.38 5.74
CA LEU A 39 12.06 -18.62 6.53
C LEU A 39 12.39 -19.34 7.82
N GLU A 40 13.19 -20.40 7.76
CA GLU A 40 13.62 -21.19 8.91
C GLU A 40 14.34 -20.30 9.93
N SER A 41 15.34 -19.52 9.48
CA SER A 41 16.06 -18.57 10.35
C SER A 41 15.14 -17.56 11.05
N LEU A 42 14.14 -17.03 10.34
CA LEU A 42 13.18 -16.08 10.94
C LEU A 42 12.20 -16.81 11.87
N ALA A 43 11.74 -18.00 11.48
CA ALA A 43 10.83 -18.82 12.26
C ALA A 43 11.44 -19.24 13.60
N GLU A 44 12.71 -19.65 13.61
CA GLU A 44 13.46 -19.96 14.85
C GLU A 44 13.55 -18.74 15.78
N GLN A 45 13.92 -17.56 15.22
CA GLN A 45 14.03 -16.33 16.02
C GLN A 45 12.69 -15.95 16.68
N LEU A 46 11.58 -16.11 15.95
CA LEU A 46 10.25 -15.72 16.40
C LEU A 46 9.48 -16.83 17.10
N LYS A 47 9.99 -18.07 17.05
CA LYS A 47 9.28 -19.29 17.52
C LYS A 47 7.91 -19.39 16.82
N LEU A 48 7.92 -19.33 15.50
CA LEU A 48 6.76 -19.47 14.62
C LEU A 48 6.96 -20.63 13.66
N THR A 49 5.87 -21.13 13.08
CA THR A 49 5.94 -22.13 12.00
C THR A 49 6.14 -21.44 10.65
N PHE A 50 6.67 -22.20 9.67
CA PHE A 50 6.82 -21.68 8.31
C PHE A 50 6.42 -22.72 7.25
N ARG A 51 6.17 -22.23 6.03
CA ARG A 51 5.91 -23.00 4.81
C ARG A 51 6.66 -22.36 3.64
N ASP A 52 7.41 -23.15 2.91
CA ASP A 52 8.10 -22.68 1.70
C ASP A 52 7.41 -23.18 0.44
N PHE A 53 6.88 -22.25 -0.35
CA PHE A 53 6.25 -22.55 -1.63
C PHE A 53 6.31 -21.39 -2.60
N SER A 54 6.14 -21.70 -3.90
CA SER A 54 6.10 -20.74 -4.99
C SER A 54 4.66 -20.48 -5.42
N LEU A 55 4.36 -19.23 -5.82
CA LEU A 55 3.05 -18.85 -6.39
C LEU A 55 2.89 -19.29 -7.86
N GLN A 56 3.87 -19.97 -8.45
CA GLN A 56 3.81 -20.47 -9.83
C GLN A 56 3.02 -21.78 -9.94
N ASP A 57 2.97 -22.55 -8.87
CA ASP A 57 2.22 -23.81 -8.78
C ASP A 57 0.89 -23.55 -8.06
N VAL A 58 -0.17 -23.41 -8.83
CA VAL A 58 -1.52 -23.06 -8.32
C VAL A 58 -2.07 -24.15 -7.40
N ASP A 59 -1.82 -25.43 -7.70
CA ASP A 59 -2.33 -26.55 -6.90
C ASP A 59 -1.60 -26.63 -5.56
N GLN A 60 -0.29 -26.39 -5.57
CA GLN A 60 0.48 -26.29 -4.33
C GLN A 60 -0.02 -25.11 -3.48
N VAL A 61 -0.24 -23.93 -4.07
CA VAL A 61 -0.76 -22.76 -3.33
C VAL A 61 -2.09 -23.09 -2.65
N LYS A 62 -3.02 -23.76 -3.34
CA LYS A 62 -4.31 -24.16 -2.75
C LYS A 62 -4.15 -25.15 -1.59
N GLN A 63 -3.22 -26.11 -1.70
CA GLN A 63 -2.92 -27.03 -0.61
C GLN A 63 -2.38 -26.30 0.62
N GLU A 64 -1.47 -25.33 0.41
CA GLU A 64 -0.88 -24.56 1.49
C GLU A 64 -1.87 -23.59 2.15
N LEU A 65 -2.97 -23.25 1.47
CA LEU A 65 -4.05 -22.40 2.00
C LEU A 65 -5.20 -23.18 2.65
N ALA A 66 -5.24 -24.51 2.54
CA ALA A 66 -6.40 -25.32 2.95
C ALA A 66 -6.79 -25.18 4.44
N ASP A 67 -5.85 -24.86 5.30
CA ASP A 67 -6.05 -24.65 6.75
C ASP A 67 -5.76 -23.22 7.19
N VAL A 68 -5.81 -22.24 6.26
CA VAL A 68 -5.50 -20.83 6.48
C VAL A 68 -6.77 -19.99 6.26
N ASP A 69 -7.16 -19.20 7.24
CA ASP A 69 -8.34 -18.34 7.14
C ASP A 69 -8.04 -16.97 6.48
N LEU A 70 -6.76 -16.50 6.55
CA LEU A 70 -6.35 -15.22 5.99
C LEU A 70 -4.87 -15.21 5.59
N VAL A 71 -4.56 -14.59 4.44
CA VAL A 71 -3.18 -14.31 3.99
C VAL A 71 -2.93 -12.81 3.97
N VAL A 72 -1.79 -12.39 4.51
CA VAL A 72 -1.19 -11.07 4.29
C VAL A 72 -0.04 -11.21 3.31
N ASN A 73 -0.21 -10.74 2.09
CA ASN A 73 0.84 -10.78 1.06
C ASN A 73 1.80 -9.60 1.21
N CYS A 74 3.07 -9.90 1.48
CA CYS A 74 4.18 -8.94 1.59
C CYS A 74 5.23 -9.14 0.48
N ALA A 75 4.97 -9.97 -0.52
CA ALA A 75 5.92 -10.34 -1.57
C ALA A 75 5.79 -9.44 -2.80
N GLY A 76 6.49 -8.34 -2.82
CA GLY A 76 6.59 -7.47 -4.02
C GLY A 76 7.56 -8.03 -5.09
N PRO A 77 7.45 -7.58 -6.39
CA PRO A 77 6.44 -6.65 -6.88
C PRO A 77 5.05 -7.31 -6.91
N PHE A 78 4.05 -6.57 -6.48
CA PHE A 78 2.69 -7.11 -6.33
C PHE A 78 2.02 -7.39 -7.67
N SER A 79 2.40 -6.68 -8.72
CA SER A 79 2.01 -6.98 -10.12
C SER A 79 2.32 -8.41 -10.54
N GLN A 80 3.24 -9.11 -9.87
CA GLN A 80 3.63 -10.51 -10.16
C GLN A 80 3.06 -11.52 -9.17
N THR A 81 2.62 -11.09 -8.00
CA THR A 81 2.24 -12.00 -6.91
C THR A 81 0.76 -11.91 -6.53
N ALA A 82 0.17 -10.71 -6.64
CA ALA A 82 -1.16 -10.46 -6.10
C ALA A 82 -2.25 -11.25 -6.83
N ALA A 83 -2.27 -11.24 -8.17
CA ALA A 83 -3.33 -11.89 -8.94
C ALA A 83 -3.43 -13.39 -8.65
N SER A 84 -2.30 -14.11 -8.72
CA SER A 84 -2.28 -15.56 -8.44
C SER A 84 -2.76 -15.88 -7.03
N LEU A 85 -2.30 -15.09 -6.04
CA LEU A 85 -2.66 -15.33 -4.65
C LEU A 85 -4.12 -14.94 -4.34
N MET A 86 -4.65 -13.85 -4.94
CA MET A 86 -6.07 -13.48 -4.83
C MET A 86 -6.98 -14.59 -5.36
N HIS A 87 -6.66 -15.17 -6.54
CA HIS A 87 -7.43 -16.28 -7.08
C HIS A 87 -7.39 -17.51 -6.18
N ALA A 88 -6.20 -17.89 -5.71
CA ALA A 88 -6.06 -19.01 -4.81
C ALA A 88 -6.83 -18.80 -3.49
N CYS A 89 -6.80 -17.58 -2.95
CA CYS A 89 -7.56 -17.21 -1.75
C CYS A 89 -9.08 -17.32 -1.97
N ILE A 90 -9.61 -16.81 -3.08
CA ILE A 90 -11.04 -16.95 -3.41
C ILE A 90 -11.42 -18.44 -3.53
N ASP A 91 -10.62 -19.22 -4.26
CA ASP A 91 -10.89 -20.65 -4.49
C ASP A 91 -10.76 -21.51 -3.23
N SER A 92 -10.01 -21.05 -2.22
CA SER A 92 -9.80 -21.76 -0.93
C SER A 92 -10.61 -21.16 0.22
N ASN A 93 -11.51 -20.20 -0.04
CA ASN A 93 -12.27 -19.44 0.99
C ASN A 93 -11.36 -18.79 2.04
N THR A 94 -10.20 -18.31 1.64
CA THR A 94 -9.21 -17.63 2.47
C THR A 94 -9.30 -16.11 2.22
N HIS A 95 -9.30 -15.29 3.26
CA HIS A 95 -9.27 -13.83 3.09
C HIS A 95 -7.90 -13.36 2.57
N TYR A 96 -7.89 -12.32 1.74
CA TYR A 96 -6.68 -11.76 1.16
C TYR A 96 -6.46 -10.30 1.58
N LEU A 97 -5.32 -10.03 2.17
CA LEU A 97 -4.79 -8.69 2.42
C LEU A 97 -3.41 -8.56 1.79
N ASP A 98 -2.99 -7.35 1.43
CA ASP A 98 -1.62 -7.07 1.02
C ASP A 98 -1.18 -5.64 1.39
N ILE A 99 0.10 -5.35 1.23
CA ILE A 99 0.68 -4.05 1.53
C ILE A 99 1.09 -3.29 0.24
N THR A 100 0.38 -3.52 -0.85
CA THR A 100 0.67 -2.87 -2.14
C THR A 100 0.41 -1.36 -2.12
N GLY A 101 1.13 -0.62 -2.96
CA GLY A 101 0.83 0.75 -3.40
C GLY A 101 0.60 0.84 -4.91
N GLU A 102 0.40 -0.32 -5.59
CA GLU A 102 0.34 -0.42 -7.05
C GLU A 102 -1.09 -0.25 -7.57
N ILE A 103 -1.36 0.83 -8.33
CA ILE A 103 -2.70 1.16 -8.87
C ILE A 103 -3.31 -0.04 -9.60
N ASP A 104 -2.55 -0.74 -10.46
CA ASP A 104 -3.06 -1.85 -11.26
C ASP A 104 -3.52 -3.03 -10.39
N VAL A 105 -2.90 -3.21 -9.22
CA VAL A 105 -3.30 -4.25 -8.25
C VAL A 105 -4.63 -3.90 -7.58
N PHE A 106 -4.85 -2.64 -7.25
CA PHE A 106 -6.12 -2.18 -6.69
C PHE A 106 -7.27 -2.31 -7.69
N GLU A 107 -7.05 -1.87 -8.94
CA GLU A 107 -8.06 -2.01 -10.00
C GLU A 107 -8.37 -3.48 -10.28
N TYR A 108 -7.34 -4.34 -10.29
CA TYR A 108 -7.53 -5.78 -10.47
C TYR A 108 -8.30 -6.41 -9.31
N ALA A 109 -7.97 -6.05 -8.07
CA ALA A 109 -8.69 -6.53 -6.87
C ALA A 109 -10.18 -6.13 -6.91
N HIS A 110 -10.47 -4.90 -7.37
CA HIS A 110 -11.85 -4.44 -7.55
C HIS A 110 -12.61 -5.26 -8.60
N GLN A 111 -11.96 -5.68 -9.70
CA GLN A 111 -12.58 -6.56 -10.71
C GLN A 111 -12.98 -7.92 -10.13
N LEU A 112 -12.35 -8.37 -9.06
CA LEU A 112 -12.67 -9.62 -8.36
C LEU A 112 -13.76 -9.46 -7.28
N ALA A 113 -14.30 -8.25 -7.06
CA ALA A 113 -15.22 -7.94 -5.97
C ALA A 113 -16.43 -8.87 -5.91
N GLU A 114 -17.10 -9.11 -7.05
CA GLU A 114 -18.27 -9.98 -7.12
C GLU A 114 -17.94 -11.44 -6.81
N ARG A 115 -16.82 -11.96 -7.33
CA ARG A 115 -16.35 -13.32 -7.03
C ARG A 115 -16.01 -13.48 -5.56
N ALA A 116 -15.35 -12.48 -4.99
CA ALA A 116 -14.99 -12.45 -3.58
C ALA A 116 -16.26 -12.39 -2.68
N GLU A 117 -17.26 -11.61 -3.07
CA GLU A 117 -18.56 -11.55 -2.38
C GLU A 117 -19.26 -12.91 -2.41
N GLN A 118 -19.33 -13.57 -3.56
CA GLN A 118 -19.96 -14.89 -3.73
C GLN A 118 -19.23 -15.98 -2.91
N ALA A 119 -17.92 -15.89 -2.79
CA ALA A 119 -17.11 -16.82 -1.98
C ALA A 119 -17.08 -16.47 -0.48
N GLY A 120 -17.64 -15.33 -0.06
CA GLY A 120 -17.55 -14.85 1.32
C GLY A 120 -16.13 -14.40 1.72
N VAL A 121 -15.28 -14.09 0.75
CA VAL A 121 -13.86 -13.75 0.94
C VAL A 121 -13.67 -12.23 0.94
N VAL A 122 -12.99 -11.71 1.94
CA VAL A 122 -12.53 -10.31 1.96
C VAL A 122 -11.27 -10.19 1.10
N ILE A 123 -11.26 -9.23 0.17
CA ILE A 123 -10.07 -8.76 -0.55
C ILE A 123 -9.84 -7.31 -0.17
N CYS A 124 -8.79 -7.03 0.59
CA CYS A 124 -8.42 -5.68 1.01
C CYS A 124 -6.92 -5.43 0.73
N PRO A 125 -6.56 -4.98 -0.47
CA PRO A 125 -5.18 -4.59 -0.77
C PRO A 125 -4.83 -3.26 -0.10
N GLY A 126 -3.54 -3.01 0.12
CA GLY A 126 -3.04 -1.75 0.64
C GLY A 126 -3.22 -1.59 2.16
N VAL A 127 -3.15 -2.67 2.94
CA VAL A 127 -3.24 -2.60 4.42
C VAL A 127 -1.96 -2.08 5.09
N GLY A 128 -1.25 -1.16 4.42
CA GLY A 128 -0.04 -0.50 4.90
C GLY A 128 -0.11 1.01 4.79
N PHE A 129 1.02 1.66 5.07
CA PHE A 129 1.16 3.12 5.00
C PHE A 129 0.77 3.69 3.62
N ASP A 130 1.02 2.95 2.56
CA ASP A 130 0.78 3.44 1.20
C ASP A 130 -0.69 3.80 0.93
N VAL A 131 -1.62 3.36 1.80
CA VAL A 131 -3.06 3.61 1.68
C VAL A 131 -3.70 4.02 3.02
N ILE A 132 -3.45 3.32 4.13
CA ILE A 132 -4.23 3.50 5.38
C ILE A 132 -4.40 4.97 5.77
N PRO A 133 -3.35 5.80 5.93
CA PRO A 133 -3.52 7.15 6.43
C PRO A 133 -4.25 8.07 5.46
N THR A 134 -3.90 7.99 4.18
CA THR A 134 -4.48 8.82 3.12
C THR A 134 -5.92 8.44 2.81
N ASP A 135 -6.25 7.16 2.79
CA ASP A 135 -7.61 6.64 2.63
C ASP A 135 -8.53 7.07 3.80
N CYS A 136 -8.05 6.99 5.04
CA CYS A 136 -8.79 7.49 6.19
C CYS A 136 -8.97 9.01 6.18
N VAL A 137 -7.97 9.78 5.73
CA VAL A 137 -8.08 11.23 5.54
C VAL A 137 -9.10 11.53 4.46
N ALA A 138 -9.07 10.82 3.33
CA ALA A 138 -10.05 10.96 2.26
C ALA A 138 -11.49 10.69 2.76
N ALA A 139 -11.69 9.59 3.49
CA ALA A 139 -13.00 9.26 4.07
C ALA A 139 -13.51 10.35 5.03
N ARG A 140 -12.64 10.88 5.91
CA ARG A 140 -13.01 11.96 6.85
C ARG A 140 -13.33 13.27 6.14
N LEU A 141 -12.60 13.62 5.09
CA LEU A 141 -12.87 14.82 4.29
C LEU A 141 -14.15 14.68 3.49
N ASN A 142 -14.41 13.51 2.89
CA ASN A 142 -15.65 13.23 2.18
C ASN A 142 -16.87 13.35 3.11
N ALA A 143 -16.76 12.87 4.34
CA ALA A 143 -17.83 13.03 5.34
C ALA A 143 -18.10 14.50 5.72
N GLN A 144 -17.07 15.38 5.65
CA GLN A 144 -17.21 16.83 5.89
C GLN A 144 -17.72 17.61 4.65
N MET A 145 -17.54 17.06 3.44
CA MET A 145 -17.96 17.68 2.18
C MET A 145 -18.43 16.59 1.20
N PRO A 146 -19.67 16.07 1.38
CA PRO A 146 -20.19 14.99 0.52
C PRO A 146 -20.42 15.37 -0.94
N ASP A 147 -20.46 16.68 -1.26
CA ASP A 147 -20.59 17.24 -2.61
C ASP A 147 -19.22 17.55 -3.25
N ALA A 148 -18.12 17.04 -2.69
CA ALA A 148 -16.79 17.24 -3.23
C ALA A 148 -16.65 16.62 -4.63
N THR A 149 -16.00 17.34 -5.53
CA THR A 149 -15.72 16.90 -6.91
C THR A 149 -14.22 16.73 -7.19
N TYR A 150 -13.38 17.18 -6.27
CA TYR A 150 -11.93 17.10 -6.36
C TYR A 150 -11.32 16.75 -5.00
N LEU A 151 -10.36 15.83 -5.02
CA LEU A 151 -9.58 15.40 -3.85
C LEU A 151 -8.10 15.46 -4.19
N ALA A 152 -7.34 16.16 -3.36
CA ALA A 152 -5.90 16.10 -3.35
C ALA A 152 -5.43 15.47 -2.04
N LEU A 153 -4.60 14.45 -2.14
CA LEU A 153 -3.95 13.81 -1.01
C LEU A 153 -2.44 14.03 -1.10
N GLY A 154 -1.74 13.84 0.00
CA GLY A 154 -0.29 13.90 -0.01
C GLY A 154 0.33 13.53 1.32
N PHE A 155 1.61 13.21 1.27
CA PHE A 155 2.38 12.88 2.47
C PHE A 155 3.82 13.35 2.36
N ASP A 156 4.41 13.66 3.50
CA ASP A 156 5.82 14.01 3.65
C ASP A 156 6.47 13.07 4.66
N SER A 157 7.34 12.20 4.17
CA SER A 157 8.08 11.22 4.97
C SER A 157 9.58 11.50 4.89
N GLY A 158 10.22 11.68 6.05
CA GLY A 158 11.68 11.81 6.17
C GLY A 158 12.46 10.50 6.03
N SER A 159 11.78 9.37 5.97
CA SER A 159 12.42 8.05 5.91
C SER A 159 12.96 7.69 4.54
N ARG A 160 14.04 6.91 4.52
CA ARG A 160 14.53 6.28 3.30
C ARG A 160 13.53 5.23 2.80
N MET A 161 13.38 5.14 1.47
CA MET A 161 12.57 4.08 0.85
C MET A 161 13.23 2.71 1.00
N SER A 162 12.43 1.67 1.26
CA SER A 162 12.89 0.28 1.18
C SER A 162 13.28 -0.10 -0.25
N ARG A 163 14.04 -1.19 -0.40
CA ARG A 163 14.38 -1.73 -1.73
C ARG A 163 13.12 -2.08 -2.55
N GLY A 164 12.09 -2.61 -1.89
CA GLY A 164 10.81 -2.91 -2.53
C GLY A 164 10.18 -1.67 -3.15
N THR A 165 9.93 -0.63 -2.35
CA THR A 165 9.36 0.64 -2.79
C THR A 165 10.18 1.31 -3.89
N ALA A 166 11.53 1.29 -3.76
CA ALA A 166 12.41 1.86 -4.78
C ALA A 166 12.34 1.11 -6.13
N LYS A 167 12.21 -0.23 -6.11
CA LYS A 167 12.05 -1.04 -7.33
C LYS A 167 10.73 -0.76 -8.03
N THR A 168 9.63 -0.71 -7.31
CA THR A 168 8.30 -0.38 -7.85
C THR A 168 8.30 1.03 -8.46
N SER A 169 8.95 2.02 -7.81
CA SER A 169 9.08 3.37 -8.36
C SER A 169 9.84 3.40 -9.69
N VAL A 170 10.88 2.57 -9.84
CA VAL A 170 11.65 2.46 -11.10
C VAL A 170 10.81 1.81 -12.21
N GLU A 171 10.03 0.79 -11.91
CA GLU A 171 9.14 0.14 -12.88
C GLU A 171 8.15 1.12 -13.51
N ARG A 172 7.65 2.06 -12.72
CA ARG A 172 6.66 3.06 -13.16
C ARG A 172 7.25 4.28 -13.87
N LEU A 173 8.57 4.53 -13.80
CA LEU A 173 9.18 5.70 -14.42
C LEU A 173 8.86 5.85 -15.92
N GLY A 174 8.81 4.75 -16.65
CA GLY A 174 8.48 4.75 -18.09
C GLY A 174 7.00 5.01 -18.39
N GLN A 175 6.11 4.70 -17.45
CA GLN A 175 4.66 4.87 -17.62
C GLN A 175 4.20 6.33 -17.40
N GLY A 176 5.00 7.13 -16.66
CA GLY A 176 4.66 8.51 -16.32
C GLY A 176 3.99 8.64 -14.97
N GLY A 177 3.18 9.69 -14.83
CA GLY A 177 2.29 9.91 -13.69
C GLY A 177 0.92 9.27 -13.92
N ALA A 178 0.09 9.26 -12.88
CA ALA A 178 -1.32 8.91 -12.96
C ALA A 178 -2.15 9.88 -12.11
N ALA A 179 -3.36 10.16 -12.55
CA ALA A 179 -4.37 10.90 -11.81
C ALA A 179 -5.74 10.32 -12.14
N ARG A 180 -6.72 10.48 -11.26
CA ARG A 180 -8.11 10.20 -11.63
C ARG A 180 -8.74 11.48 -12.14
N ILE A 181 -9.33 11.43 -13.32
CA ILE A 181 -9.95 12.57 -14.02
C ILE A 181 -11.33 12.12 -14.48
N ASN A 182 -12.38 12.83 -14.02
CA ASN A 182 -13.76 12.48 -14.34
C ASN A 182 -14.12 11.00 -14.12
N GLY A 183 -13.62 10.42 -13.03
CA GLY A 183 -13.88 9.04 -12.66
C GLY A 183 -12.96 7.99 -13.29
N ALA A 184 -12.15 8.34 -14.30
CA ALA A 184 -11.22 7.44 -14.95
C ALA A 184 -9.76 7.69 -14.54
N ILE A 185 -8.95 6.63 -14.45
CA ILE A 185 -7.50 6.74 -14.23
C ILE A 185 -6.84 7.09 -15.56
N GLU A 186 -6.19 8.26 -15.60
CA GLU A 186 -5.52 8.79 -16.77
C GLU A 186 -4.00 8.81 -16.59
N SER A 187 -3.28 8.44 -17.65
CA SER A 187 -1.82 8.62 -17.68
C SER A 187 -1.49 10.09 -17.93
N VAL A 188 -0.71 10.67 -17.03
CA VAL A 188 -0.29 12.07 -17.09
C VAL A 188 1.24 12.18 -17.13
N PRO A 189 1.83 13.32 -17.48
CA PRO A 189 3.28 13.50 -17.42
C PRO A 189 3.84 13.33 -15.99
N LEU A 190 5.11 12.94 -15.85
CA LEU A 190 5.82 13.00 -14.57
C LEU A 190 5.81 14.42 -14.03
N ALA A 191 5.54 14.58 -12.73
CA ALA A 191 5.40 15.88 -12.07
C ALA A 191 4.39 16.80 -12.79
N TRP A 192 3.24 16.23 -13.20
CA TRP A 192 2.20 16.91 -13.98
C TRP A 192 1.77 18.23 -13.38
N LYS A 193 1.38 18.20 -12.10
CA LYS A 193 1.11 19.42 -11.34
C LYS A 193 2.15 19.60 -10.24
N SER A 194 2.37 20.85 -9.87
CA SER A 194 3.19 21.22 -8.72
C SER A 194 2.62 22.45 -8.05
N ARG A 195 2.58 22.45 -6.71
CA ARG A 195 2.10 23.56 -5.89
C ARG A 195 2.79 23.55 -4.52
N GLU A 196 2.70 24.63 -3.78
CA GLU A 196 3.08 24.65 -2.37
C GLU A 196 1.99 24.00 -1.52
N ILE A 197 2.40 23.14 -0.59
CA ILE A 197 1.54 22.46 0.38
C ILE A 197 2.19 22.56 1.76
N ASP A 198 1.43 22.99 2.74
CA ASP A 198 1.81 22.87 4.14
C ASP A 198 1.29 21.52 4.68
N PHE A 199 2.20 20.58 4.89
CA PHE A 199 1.91 19.27 5.45
C PHE A 199 1.72 19.25 6.98
N GLY A 200 1.83 20.43 7.64
CA GLY A 200 1.69 20.59 9.09
C GLY A 200 3.00 20.94 9.81
N HIS A 201 4.08 21.16 9.07
CA HIS A 201 5.39 21.58 9.58
C HIS A 201 6.12 22.57 8.64
N GLY A 202 5.33 23.40 7.97
CA GLY A 202 5.79 24.42 7.02
C GLY A 202 5.50 24.06 5.56
N ALA A 203 5.28 25.11 4.76
CA ALA A 203 4.98 24.96 3.35
C ALA A 203 6.19 24.46 2.54
N LYS A 204 5.96 23.47 1.69
CA LYS A 204 6.97 22.87 0.79
C LYS A 204 6.42 22.81 -0.62
N MET A 205 7.29 23.02 -1.60
CA MET A 205 6.95 22.69 -2.98
C MET A 205 6.70 21.20 -3.09
N ALA A 206 5.56 20.82 -3.66
CA ALA A 206 5.14 19.45 -3.87
C ALA A 206 4.80 19.19 -5.34
N MET A 207 4.86 17.94 -5.76
CA MET A 207 4.52 17.49 -7.12
C MET A 207 3.63 16.26 -7.09
N THR A 208 2.84 16.07 -8.14
CA THR A 208 2.03 14.86 -8.32
C THR A 208 2.88 13.63 -8.60
N ILE A 209 2.43 12.51 -8.03
CA ILE A 209 2.97 11.17 -8.24
C ILE A 209 1.86 10.16 -8.56
N PRO A 210 2.17 9.04 -9.26
CA PRO A 210 1.24 7.94 -9.47
C PRO A 210 1.20 7.06 -8.22
N TRP A 211 0.34 7.39 -7.27
CA TRP A 211 0.21 6.68 -6.00
C TRP A 211 -1.09 5.90 -5.91
N GLY A 212 -1.15 4.87 -5.05
CA GLY A 212 -2.29 3.98 -4.91
C GLY A 212 -3.63 4.65 -4.68
N ASP A 213 -3.62 5.80 -3.97
CA ASP A 213 -4.84 6.56 -3.67
C ASP A 213 -5.57 7.10 -4.89
N VAL A 214 -4.91 7.23 -6.05
CA VAL A 214 -5.58 7.54 -7.33
C VAL A 214 -6.66 6.48 -7.64
N SER A 215 -6.47 5.25 -7.17
CA SER A 215 -7.45 4.16 -7.23
C SER A 215 -8.29 4.08 -5.95
N THR A 216 -7.66 3.84 -4.81
CA THR A 216 -8.34 3.48 -3.56
C THR A 216 -9.26 4.58 -3.03
N ALA A 217 -8.83 5.85 -3.09
CA ALA A 217 -9.64 6.96 -2.60
C ALA A 217 -10.94 7.15 -3.40
N TYR A 218 -10.99 6.75 -4.67
CA TYR A 218 -12.23 6.73 -5.45
C TYR A 218 -13.21 5.71 -4.91
N TYR A 219 -12.75 4.50 -4.63
CA TYR A 219 -13.61 3.46 -4.08
C TYR A 219 -14.10 3.79 -2.67
N THR A 220 -13.38 4.64 -1.94
CA THR A 220 -13.78 5.12 -0.62
C THR A 220 -14.75 6.29 -0.67
N THR A 221 -14.59 7.23 -1.62
CA THR A 221 -15.26 8.53 -1.59
C THR A 221 -16.16 8.83 -2.77
N GLU A 222 -15.99 8.10 -3.88
CA GLU A 222 -16.62 8.34 -5.19
C GLU A 222 -16.27 9.72 -5.82
N ILE A 223 -15.30 10.45 -5.24
CA ILE A 223 -14.86 11.74 -5.79
C ILE A 223 -14.18 11.51 -7.15
N PRO A 224 -14.65 12.16 -8.24
CA PRO A 224 -14.23 11.81 -9.60
C PRO A 224 -12.85 12.33 -10.01
N ASN A 225 -12.26 13.27 -9.27
CA ASN A 225 -10.94 13.83 -9.60
C ASN A 225 -10.01 13.71 -8.40
N ILE A 226 -8.91 12.92 -8.57
CA ILE A 226 -8.00 12.60 -7.45
C ILE A 226 -6.55 12.75 -7.91
N GLU A 227 -5.76 13.45 -7.10
CA GLU A 227 -4.32 13.64 -7.28
C GLU A 227 -3.58 13.40 -5.97
N VAL A 228 -2.36 12.86 -6.07
CA VAL A 228 -1.52 12.60 -4.90
C VAL A 228 -0.21 13.35 -5.02
N PHE A 229 0.23 13.98 -3.95
CA PHE A 229 1.38 14.88 -3.90
C PHE A 229 2.44 14.42 -2.89
N ILE A 230 3.70 14.64 -3.24
CA ILE A 230 4.83 14.54 -2.30
C ILE A 230 5.71 15.78 -2.40
N PRO A 231 6.42 16.16 -1.32
CA PRO A 231 7.42 17.22 -1.40
C PRO A 231 8.51 16.90 -2.40
N ALA A 232 8.89 17.91 -3.19
CA ALA A 232 9.97 17.77 -4.14
C ALA A 232 10.68 19.12 -4.37
N SER A 233 12.01 19.07 -4.51
CA SER A 233 12.74 20.32 -4.84
C SER A 233 12.38 20.83 -6.22
N PRO A 234 12.36 22.17 -6.44
CA PRO A 234 12.10 22.74 -7.76
C PRO A 234 13.04 22.21 -8.86
N ARG A 235 14.28 21.86 -8.48
CA ARG A 235 15.25 21.25 -9.40
C ARG A 235 14.83 19.85 -9.85
N LEU A 236 14.33 19.02 -8.93
CA LEU A 236 13.82 17.69 -9.22
C LEU A 236 12.59 17.77 -10.14
N ILE A 237 11.64 18.64 -9.81
CA ILE A 237 10.43 18.87 -10.63
C ILE A 237 10.81 19.24 -12.06
N LYS A 238 11.71 20.23 -12.24
CA LYS A 238 12.19 20.63 -13.58
C LYS A 238 12.86 19.47 -14.33
N ARG A 239 13.65 18.65 -13.62
CA ARG A 239 14.31 17.47 -14.21
C ARG A 239 13.31 16.43 -14.68
N LEU A 240 12.30 16.10 -13.86
CA LEU A 240 11.27 15.13 -14.19
C LEU A 240 10.39 15.63 -15.34
N LYS A 241 10.02 16.90 -15.36
CA LYS A 241 9.28 17.50 -16.50
C LYS A 241 10.06 17.38 -17.81
N ARG A 242 11.37 17.60 -17.81
CA ARG A 242 12.22 17.38 -19.00
C ARG A 242 12.34 15.90 -19.38
N LEU A 243 12.37 15.01 -18.41
CA LEU A 243 12.49 13.58 -18.62
C LEU A 243 11.28 13.01 -19.40
N ASN A 244 10.11 13.66 -19.35
CA ASN A 244 8.94 13.24 -20.12
C ASN A 244 9.21 13.13 -21.64
N LEU A 245 10.16 13.90 -22.18
CA LEU A 245 10.52 13.85 -23.61
C LEU A 245 11.16 12.52 -24.00
N VAL A 246 11.81 11.84 -23.05
CA VAL A 246 12.58 10.62 -23.29
C VAL A 246 12.16 9.46 -22.37
N ARG A 247 11.04 9.61 -21.65
CA ARG A 247 10.63 8.64 -20.63
C ARG A 247 10.45 7.21 -21.17
N PHE A 248 10.10 7.05 -22.45
CA PHE A 248 9.88 5.77 -23.09
C PHE A 248 11.09 4.83 -23.01
N ILE A 249 12.32 5.39 -22.92
CA ILE A 249 13.53 4.58 -22.74
C ILE A 249 13.55 3.80 -21.42
N PHE A 250 12.84 4.26 -20.38
CA PHE A 250 12.74 3.54 -19.11
C PHE A 250 11.85 2.29 -19.17
N ASN A 251 11.11 2.08 -20.28
CA ASN A 251 10.39 0.84 -20.52
C ASN A 251 11.32 -0.28 -21.02
N TRP A 252 12.55 0.04 -21.41
CA TRP A 252 13.50 -0.97 -21.89
C TRP A 252 14.00 -1.82 -20.72
N GLN A 253 13.83 -3.13 -20.84
CA GLN A 253 14.15 -4.10 -19.79
C GLN A 253 15.59 -4.01 -19.28
N TRP A 254 16.59 -3.75 -20.15
CA TRP A 254 17.98 -3.65 -19.76
C TRP A 254 18.25 -2.40 -18.88
N ILE A 255 17.57 -1.28 -19.14
CA ILE A 255 17.65 -0.07 -18.29
C ILE A 255 17.04 -0.36 -16.93
N GLN A 256 15.85 -0.98 -16.90
CA GLN A 256 15.19 -1.37 -15.68
C GLN A 256 16.04 -2.33 -14.83
N ARG A 257 16.63 -3.36 -15.45
CA ARG A 257 17.56 -4.28 -14.77
C ARG A 257 18.74 -3.54 -14.15
N LYS A 258 19.39 -2.64 -14.90
CA LYS A 258 20.55 -1.85 -14.40
C LYS A 258 20.17 -0.93 -13.24
N LEU A 259 18.96 -0.33 -13.25
CA LEU A 259 18.49 0.51 -12.16
C LEU A 259 18.14 -0.34 -10.92
N LYS A 260 17.49 -1.47 -11.09
CA LYS A 260 17.16 -2.41 -10.01
C LYS A 260 18.41 -2.98 -9.33
N THR A 261 19.44 -3.35 -10.09
CA THR A 261 20.73 -3.82 -9.54
C THR A 261 21.39 -2.76 -8.64
N LYS A 262 21.32 -1.47 -9.02
CA LYS A 262 21.82 -0.37 -8.17
C LYS A 262 21.02 -0.21 -6.87
N ILE A 263 19.72 -0.54 -6.88
CA ILE A 263 18.88 -0.52 -5.69
C ILE A 263 19.22 -1.69 -4.77
N ASP A 264 19.48 -2.87 -5.34
CA ASP A 264 19.85 -4.07 -4.56
C ASP A 264 21.15 -3.91 -3.76
N ALA A 265 22.03 -3.04 -4.20
CA ALA A 265 23.26 -2.70 -3.49
C ALA A 265 23.07 -1.78 -2.26
N LYS A 266 21.85 -1.24 -2.05
CA LYS A 266 21.53 -0.38 -0.90
C LYS A 266 21.01 -1.19 0.28
N SER A 267 20.89 -0.55 1.47
CA SER A 267 20.28 -1.17 2.65
C SER A 267 18.81 -1.57 2.39
N ALA A 268 18.32 -2.57 3.10
CA ALA A 268 16.96 -3.11 2.90
C ALA A 268 15.86 -2.08 3.16
N GLY A 269 16.08 -1.18 4.12
CA GLY A 269 15.16 -0.11 4.54
C GLY A 269 15.72 0.64 5.76
N PRO A 270 14.95 1.52 6.39
CA PRO A 270 15.34 2.24 7.61
C PRO A 270 15.46 1.29 8.81
N ASP A 271 16.43 1.54 9.69
CA ASP A 271 16.55 0.82 10.96
C ASP A 271 15.50 1.26 11.99
N ALA A 272 15.47 0.61 13.17
CA ALA A 272 14.50 0.91 14.21
C ALA A 272 14.61 2.37 14.69
N LYS A 273 15.82 2.85 14.93
CA LYS A 273 16.07 4.23 15.38
C LYS A 273 15.65 5.26 14.34
N GLU A 274 15.88 4.98 13.07
CA GLU A 274 15.44 5.84 11.97
C GLU A 274 13.91 5.88 11.88
N ARG A 275 13.23 4.75 12.07
CA ARG A 275 11.76 4.71 12.10
C ARG A 275 11.18 5.50 13.27
N ASP A 276 11.74 5.37 14.48
CA ASP A 276 11.23 6.04 15.67
C ASP A 276 11.38 7.57 15.59
N ASN A 277 12.43 8.05 14.91
CA ASN A 277 12.74 9.48 14.82
C ASN A 277 12.13 10.20 13.59
N ASN A 278 11.55 9.48 12.64
CA ASN A 278 11.01 10.07 11.42
C ASN A 278 9.51 9.81 11.26
N PRO A 279 8.66 10.65 11.88
CA PRO A 279 7.22 10.61 11.64
C PRO A 279 6.90 10.94 10.19
N THR A 280 5.67 10.64 9.79
CA THR A 280 5.14 11.02 8.49
C THR A 280 3.99 11.99 8.67
N TYR A 281 3.96 13.03 7.84
CA TYR A 281 2.89 14.02 7.80
C TYR A 281 2.00 13.71 6.62
N VAL A 282 0.69 13.62 6.86
CA VAL A 282 -0.31 13.34 5.84
C VAL A 282 -1.23 14.53 5.71
N TRP A 283 -1.53 14.90 4.50
CA TRP A 283 -2.36 16.04 4.15
C TRP A 283 -3.44 15.62 3.15
N GLY A 284 -4.61 16.20 3.27
CA GLY A 284 -5.69 16.08 2.31
C GLY A 284 -6.45 17.37 2.14
N GLU A 285 -7.02 17.58 0.95
CA GLU A 285 -7.88 18.69 0.58
C GLU A 285 -8.98 18.23 -0.36
N VAL A 286 -10.21 18.60 -0.06
CA VAL A 286 -11.35 18.43 -0.95
C VAL A 286 -11.90 19.79 -1.38
N SER A 287 -12.45 19.83 -2.61
CA SER A 287 -13.20 20.98 -3.08
C SER A 287 -14.45 20.55 -3.85
N ASN A 288 -15.49 21.39 -3.79
CA ASN A 288 -16.73 21.20 -4.54
C ASN A 288 -16.80 22.13 -5.77
N ALA A 289 -17.84 21.99 -6.58
CA ALA A 289 -18.07 22.79 -7.77
C ALA A 289 -18.32 24.30 -7.47
N LYS A 290 -18.66 24.66 -6.21
CA LYS A 290 -18.85 26.03 -5.77
C LYS A 290 -17.55 26.74 -5.40
N GLY A 291 -16.43 25.96 -5.31
CA GLY A 291 -15.14 26.46 -4.89
C GLY A 291 -14.90 26.44 -3.38
N ASP A 292 -15.83 25.86 -2.60
CA ASP A 292 -15.58 25.61 -1.18
C ASP A 292 -14.47 24.57 -1.02
N THR A 293 -13.65 24.70 0.01
CA THR A 293 -12.56 23.78 0.31
C THR A 293 -12.55 23.35 1.77
N ARG A 294 -12.07 22.11 2.02
CA ARG A 294 -11.75 21.62 3.36
C ARG A 294 -10.39 20.94 3.31
N GLN A 295 -9.62 21.13 4.36
CA GLN A 295 -8.30 20.52 4.50
C GLN A 295 -8.17 19.77 5.82
N MET A 296 -7.36 18.71 5.81
CA MET A 296 -6.96 17.95 7.00
C MET A 296 -5.46 17.72 6.97
N ARG A 297 -4.83 17.80 8.14
CA ARG A 297 -3.43 17.48 8.36
C ARG A 297 -3.34 16.56 9.56
N VAL A 298 -2.56 15.52 9.45
CA VAL A 298 -2.30 14.60 10.55
C VAL A 298 -0.83 14.23 10.57
N LYS A 299 -0.28 14.05 11.75
CA LYS A 299 1.05 13.51 11.97
C LYS A 299 0.89 12.08 12.44
N VAL A 300 1.52 11.15 11.76
CA VAL A 300 1.44 9.72 12.09
C VAL A 300 2.83 9.16 12.36
N LYS A 301 2.87 8.00 12.99
CA LYS A 301 4.09 7.21 13.13
C LYS A 301 4.78 7.05 11.78
N ASN A 302 6.02 6.61 11.80
CA ASN A 302 6.76 6.25 10.59
C ASN A 302 5.96 5.32 9.67
N GLY A 303 6.05 5.50 8.35
CA GLY A 303 5.29 4.71 7.40
C GLY A 303 5.47 3.19 7.53
N TYR A 304 6.68 2.71 7.85
CA TYR A 304 6.89 1.26 8.05
C TYR A 304 6.31 0.76 9.37
N SER A 305 6.27 1.59 10.40
CA SER A 305 5.59 1.27 11.66
C SER A 305 4.07 1.19 11.44
N VAL A 306 3.50 2.15 10.71
CA VAL A 306 2.08 2.10 10.29
C VAL A 306 1.79 0.84 9.46
N THR A 307 2.68 0.46 8.54
CA THR A 307 2.53 -0.77 7.73
C THR A 307 2.53 -2.02 8.61
N ALA A 308 3.47 -2.11 9.55
CA ALA A 308 3.55 -3.28 10.42
C ALA A 308 2.34 -3.41 11.36
N GLU A 309 1.96 -2.31 11.99
CA GLU A 309 0.82 -2.26 12.91
C GLU A 309 -0.50 -2.43 12.16
N GLY A 310 -0.68 -1.74 11.01
CA GLY A 310 -1.91 -1.73 10.22
C GLY A 310 -2.22 -3.08 9.58
N ALA A 311 -1.21 -3.76 9.04
CA ALA A 311 -1.40 -5.08 8.47
C ALA A 311 -1.85 -6.10 9.52
N VAL A 312 -1.27 -6.07 10.74
CA VAL A 312 -1.70 -6.92 11.85
C VAL A 312 -3.10 -6.53 12.32
N GLU A 313 -3.38 -5.24 12.48
CA GLU A 313 -4.69 -4.74 12.93
C GLU A 313 -5.81 -5.20 12.01
N LEU A 314 -5.65 -4.98 10.69
CA LEU A 314 -6.67 -5.34 9.72
C LEU A 314 -6.82 -6.85 9.53
N ALA A 315 -5.72 -7.62 9.65
CA ALA A 315 -5.78 -9.07 9.64
C ALA A 315 -6.61 -9.61 10.81
N ILE A 316 -6.33 -9.13 12.03
CA ILE A 316 -7.05 -9.55 13.23
C ILE A 316 -8.51 -9.07 13.18
N TYR A 317 -8.75 -7.82 12.78
CA TYR A 317 -10.11 -7.30 12.61
C TYR A 317 -10.94 -8.18 11.66
N THR A 318 -10.37 -8.55 10.50
CA THR A 318 -11.06 -9.39 9.52
C THR A 318 -11.42 -10.78 10.11
N LEU A 319 -10.51 -11.38 10.83
CA LEU A 319 -10.70 -12.71 11.44
C LEU A 319 -11.69 -12.71 12.62
N GLU A 320 -11.71 -11.64 13.41
CA GLU A 320 -12.57 -11.55 14.59
C GLU A 320 -14.00 -11.07 14.28
N HIS A 321 -14.17 -10.22 13.24
CA HIS A 321 -15.46 -9.61 12.94
C HIS A 321 -16.18 -10.24 11.76
N SER A 322 -15.50 -11.11 10.98
CA SER A 322 -16.07 -11.81 9.83
C SER A 322 -16.88 -10.89 8.90
N PRO A 323 -16.27 -9.84 8.34
CA PRO A 323 -16.98 -8.91 7.46
C PRO A 323 -17.51 -9.66 6.23
N LYS A 324 -18.56 -9.11 5.59
CA LYS A 324 -19.08 -9.66 4.33
C LYS A 324 -17.97 -9.76 3.28
N GLY A 325 -17.96 -10.82 2.47
CA GLY A 325 -17.04 -10.94 1.36
C GLY A 325 -17.16 -9.78 0.37
N GLY A 326 -16.08 -9.50 -0.36
CA GLY A 326 -16.01 -8.43 -1.35
C GLY A 326 -14.68 -7.69 -1.35
N PHE A 327 -14.60 -6.64 -2.15
CA PHE A 327 -13.46 -5.73 -2.21
C PHE A 327 -13.61 -4.58 -1.22
N TYR A 328 -12.53 -4.26 -0.51
CA TYR A 328 -12.48 -3.18 0.47
C TYR A 328 -11.21 -2.34 0.33
N THR A 329 -11.33 -1.04 0.62
CA THR A 329 -10.20 -0.23 1.07
C THR A 329 -10.08 -0.33 2.59
N PRO A 330 -8.93 -0.01 3.19
CA PRO A 330 -8.75 -0.08 4.64
C PRO A 330 -9.81 0.69 5.44
N SER A 331 -10.16 1.90 5.01
CA SER A 331 -11.15 2.71 5.70
C SER A 331 -12.59 2.19 5.51
N ARG A 332 -12.89 1.51 4.40
CA ARG A 332 -14.18 0.84 4.20
C ARG A 332 -14.31 -0.45 5.00
N LEU A 333 -13.19 -1.13 5.25
CA LEU A 333 -13.18 -2.36 6.03
C LEU A 333 -13.32 -2.10 7.54
N TYR A 334 -12.54 -1.18 8.07
CA TYR A 334 -12.43 -0.90 9.52
C TYR A 334 -13.17 0.36 9.95
N GLY A 335 -13.30 1.32 9.05
CA GLY A 335 -13.76 2.67 9.33
C GLY A 335 -12.60 3.68 9.39
N ALA A 336 -12.90 4.95 9.09
CA ALA A 336 -11.89 6.03 9.10
C ALA A 336 -11.24 6.29 10.48
N LYS A 337 -11.82 5.77 11.56
CA LYS A 337 -11.23 5.78 12.91
C LYS A 337 -9.93 4.97 13.01
N LEU A 338 -9.64 4.09 12.07
CA LEU A 338 -8.38 3.34 11.99
C LEU A 338 -7.16 4.27 12.09
N LEU A 339 -7.24 5.46 11.53
CA LEU A 339 -6.19 6.48 11.56
C LEU A 339 -5.76 6.85 12.98
N ASP A 340 -6.69 6.88 13.94
CA ASP A 340 -6.42 7.33 15.32
C ASP A 340 -5.38 6.46 16.03
N ASN A 341 -5.26 5.18 15.64
CA ASN A 341 -4.28 4.24 16.19
C ASN A 341 -2.82 4.61 15.83
N TYR A 342 -2.63 5.43 14.81
CA TYR A 342 -1.31 5.78 14.27
C TYR A 342 -0.96 7.25 14.43
N MET A 343 -1.90 8.10 14.83
CA MET A 343 -1.66 9.51 15.08
C MET A 343 -0.72 9.69 16.27
N ILE A 344 0.13 10.70 16.18
CA ILE A 344 1.04 11.14 17.24
C ILE A 344 0.98 12.67 17.36
N ASP A 345 1.34 13.18 18.53
CA ASP A 345 1.35 14.62 18.85
C ASP A 345 2.42 15.43 18.07
#